data_f7ab2341203a01d25a0354f0a3cb6698
#
_entry.id   f7ab2341203a01d25a0354f0a3cb6698
#
_cell.length_a   1.000
_cell.length_b   1.000
_cell.length_c   1.000
_cell.angle_alpha   90.00
_cell.angle_beta   90.00
_cell.angle_gamma   90.00
#
_symmetry.space_group_name_H-M   'P 1'
#
loop_
_entity.id
_entity.type
_entity.pdbx_description
1 polymer ?
#
loop_
_entity_poly.entity_id
_entity_poly.type
_entity_poly.pdbx_seq_one_letter_code
_entity_poly.pdbx_strand_id
1 'polypeptide(L)'
;WSKMISTSDPEFYKWTQWIFKKLYEAGYAKHIDMPVNWCEELGTVLSNDEVIDGKSERGGYPVVRKNMKQWVIDQPAFAEKLLEGLDEIDWPESTKEMQRNWIGKSTGVEVKFQIVGGGEFSIFTTCIETIYGITFMVLAPDGDIVKGLMDRVENKEEVQAYIDETVKKSDMDRTELNKTKSGCELKGLHCINPVNGREVRMFIGDFVLASYGTGAVMAVPTHDQRDFEYAQAHDIEMIQVIDGADVSEHA
;
A
#
# COMPACT_ATOMS: atom_id res chain seq x y z
N TRP A 1 -5.09 -16.38 47.56
CA TRP A 1 -5.36 -16.55 46.13
C TRP A 1 -6.87 -16.54 45.82
N SER A 2 -7.67 -15.76 46.60
CA SER A 2 -9.14 -15.68 46.41
C SER A 2 -9.61 -14.99 45.14
N LYS A 3 -8.69 -14.38 44.36
CA LYS A 3 -8.99 -13.71 43.10
C LYS A 3 -8.17 -14.23 41.92
N MET A 4 -7.78 -15.51 41.99
CA MET A 4 -7.11 -16.15 40.84
C MET A 4 -8.15 -16.45 39.73
N ILE A 5 -7.84 -16.04 38.52
CA ILE A 5 -8.65 -16.31 37.32
C ILE A 5 -7.76 -16.91 36.24
N SER A 6 -8.35 -17.69 35.36
CA SER A 6 -7.70 -18.20 34.14
C SER A 6 -8.42 -17.61 32.92
N THR A 7 -7.67 -17.07 31.98
CA THR A 7 -8.23 -16.55 30.73
C THR A 7 -8.78 -17.65 29.82
N SER A 8 -8.38 -18.91 30.04
CA SER A 8 -8.91 -20.09 29.36
C SER A 8 -10.16 -20.69 30.02
N ASP A 9 -10.62 -20.09 31.13
CA ASP A 9 -11.86 -20.51 31.79
C ASP A 9 -13.08 -20.01 30.99
N PRO A 10 -14.08 -20.87 30.70
CA PRO A 10 -15.31 -20.49 30.01
C PRO A 10 -16.04 -19.30 30.65
N GLU A 11 -16.06 -19.23 32.00
CA GLU A 11 -16.65 -18.11 32.70
C GLU A 11 -15.92 -16.78 32.46
N PHE A 12 -14.64 -16.82 32.07
CA PHE A 12 -13.86 -15.65 31.72
C PHE A 12 -13.99 -15.32 30.23
N TYR A 13 -13.67 -16.26 29.31
CA TYR A 13 -13.60 -15.96 27.89
C TYR A 13 -14.97 -15.75 27.23
N LYS A 14 -16.08 -16.13 27.87
CA LYS A 14 -17.43 -15.81 27.37
C LYS A 14 -17.61 -14.33 27.04
N TRP A 15 -16.93 -13.44 27.79
CA TRP A 15 -17.00 -12.01 27.54
C TRP A 15 -16.26 -11.59 26.26
N THR A 16 -15.13 -12.21 25.96
CA THR A 16 -14.43 -12.01 24.67
C THR A 16 -15.30 -12.47 23.51
N GLN A 17 -15.98 -13.61 23.64
CA GLN A 17 -16.93 -14.09 22.63
C GLN A 17 -18.14 -13.16 22.50
N TRP A 18 -18.62 -12.61 23.61
CA TRP A 18 -19.75 -11.66 23.58
C TRP A 18 -19.34 -10.36 22.88
N ILE A 19 -18.15 -9.83 23.12
CA ILE A 19 -17.62 -8.65 22.44
C ILE A 19 -17.52 -8.93 20.93
N PHE A 20 -16.94 -10.06 20.54
CA PHE A 20 -16.86 -10.46 19.14
C PHE A 20 -18.24 -10.52 18.47
N LYS A 21 -19.21 -11.14 19.16
CA LYS A 21 -20.59 -11.21 18.68
C LYS A 21 -21.19 -9.82 18.49
N LYS A 22 -20.94 -8.87 19.40
CA LYS A 22 -21.40 -7.48 19.27
C LYS A 22 -20.77 -6.76 18.08
N LEU A 23 -19.48 -6.97 17.84
CA LEU A 23 -18.79 -6.42 16.66
C LEU A 23 -19.34 -7.03 15.37
N TYR A 24 -19.65 -8.32 15.36
CA TYR A 24 -20.26 -9.00 14.22
C TYR A 24 -21.69 -8.48 13.94
N GLU A 25 -22.55 -8.39 14.97
CA GLU A 25 -23.90 -7.85 14.87
C GLU A 25 -23.91 -6.40 14.36
N ALA A 26 -22.90 -5.61 14.70
CA ALA A 26 -22.72 -4.23 14.26
C ALA A 26 -22.05 -4.11 12.85
N GLY A 27 -21.65 -5.22 12.23
CA GLY A 27 -21.00 -5.25 10.92
C GLY A 27 -19.52 -4.91 10.90
N TYR A 28 -18.89 -4.79 12.06
CA TYR A 28 -17.44 -4.50 12.18
C TYR A 28 -16.56 -5.75 12.15
N ALA A 29 -17.06 -6.91 12.56
CA ALA A 29 -16.37 -8.19 12.36
C ALA A 29 -16.90 -8.83 11.06
N LYS A 30 -16.00 -9.15 10.13
CA LYS A 30 -16.31 -9.66 8.79
C LYS A 30 -15.51 -10.92 8.50
N HIS A 31 -16.08 -11.85 7.73
CA HIS A 31 -15.37 -13.03 7.25
C HIS A 31 -15.15 -12.89 5.75
N ILE A 32 -13.95 -12.49 5.37
CA ILE A 32 -13.61 -12.11 3.99
C ILE A 32 -12.36 -12.84 3.49
N ASP A 33 -12.22 -12.94 2.17
CA ASP A 33 -10.99 -13.41 1.54
C ASP A 33 -9.95 -12.28 1.57
N MET A 34 -8.76 -12.60 2.10
CA MET A 34 -7.64 -11.66 2.14
C MET A 34 -6.31 -12.41 1.99
N PRO A 35 -5.25 -11.73 1.48
CA PRO A 35 -3.94 -12.32 1.39
C PRO A 35 -3.34 -12.50 2.79
N VAL A 36 -2.89 -13.72 3.09
CA VAL A 36 -2.25 -14.10 4.35
C VAL A 36 -0.91 -14.77 4.10
N ASN A 37 -0.02 -14.74 5.10
CA ASN A 37 1.24 -15.47 5.07
C ASN A 37 0.98 -16.91 5.48
N TRP A 38 0.92 -17.83 4.52
CA TRP A 38 0.67 -19.23 4.76
C TRP A 38 1.98 -20.04 4.81
N CYS A 39 2.16 -20.82 5.86
CA CYS A 39 3.25 -21.78 5.98
C CYS A 39 2.67 -23.19 5.93
N GLU A 40 3.00 -23.94 4.87
CA GLU A 40 2.47 -25.29 4.64
C GLU A 40 2.97 -26.27 5.70
N GLU A 41 4.26 -26.19 6.04
CA GLU A 41 4.91 -27.08 7.02
C GLU A 41 4.39 -26.89 8.45
N LEU A 42 4.03 -25.66 8.80
CA LEU A 42 3.42 -25.37 10.09
C LEU A 42 1.90 -25.53 10.07
N GLY A 43 1.28 -25.59 8.87
CA GLY A 43 -0.17 -25.73 8.68
C GLY A 43 -0.96 -24.54 9.24
N THR A 44 -0.36 -23.32 9.23
CA THR A 44 -0.97 -22.14 9.84
C THR A 44 -0.65 -20.85 9.09
N VAL A 45 -1.48 -19.85 9.34
CA VAL A 45 -1.24 -18.44 8.95
C VAL A 45 -0.30 -17.80 9.96
N LEU A 46 0.67 -17.02 9.48
CA LEU A 46 1.65 -16.29 10.26
C LEU A 46 1.40 -14.80 10.19
N SER A 47 1.67 -14.08 11.29
CA SER A 47 1.75 -12.62 11.29
C SER A 47 2.96 -12.14 10.49
N ASN A 48 3.00 -10.86 10.15
CA ASN A 48 4.16 -10.30 9.43
C ASN A 48 5.44 -10.43 10.27
N ASP A 49 5.34 -10.26 11.60
CA ASP A 49 6.49 -10.35 12.51
C ASP A 49 7.06 -11.78 12.63
N GLU A 50 6.28 -12.80 12.29
CA GLU A 50 6.70 -14.21 12.27
C GLU A 50 7.35 -14.64 10.94
N VAL A 51 7.47 -13.71 9.98
CA VAL A 51 8.09 -13.97 8.68
C VAL A 51 9.37 -13.16 8.54
N ILE A 52 10.51 -13.85 8.43
CA ILE A 52 11.85 -13.27 8.27
C ILE A 52 12.44 -13.80 6.96
N ASP A 53 12.80 -12.93 6.04
CA ASP A 53 13.37 -13.28 4.73
C ASP A 53 12.54 -14.33 3.95
N GLY A 54 11.20 -14.20 4.00
CA GLY A 54 10.27 -15.13 3.33
C GLY A 54 10.14 -16.50 4.00
N LYS A 55 10.64 -16.66 5.22
CA LYS A 55 10.59 -17.89 6.00
C LYS A 55 9.95 -17.67 7.35
N SER A 56 9.34 -18.71 7.91
CA SER A 56 8.82 -18.67 9.26
C SER A 56 9.97 -18.55 10.29
N GLU A 57 9.81 -17.64 11.27
CA GLU A 57 10.73 -17.51 12.40
C GLU A 57 10.92 -18.86 13.10
N ARG A 58 9.82 -19.56 13.30
CA ARG A 58 9.83 -20.90 13.88
C ARG A 58 10.03 -21.96 12.80
N GLY A 59 11.19 -22.58 12.77
CA GLY A 59 11.53 -23.71 11.90
C GLY A 59 12.16 -23.32 10.56
N GLY A 60 12.16 -22.04 10.15
CA GLY A 60 12.80 -21.59 8.92
C GLY A 60 12.15 -22.10 7.63
N TYR A 61 10.85 -22.40 7.68
CA TYR A 61 10.10 -22.96 6.55
C TYR A 61 9.65 -21.88 5.56
N PRO A 62 9.53 -22.19 4.26
CA PRO A 62 9.04 -21.26 3.27
C PRO A 62 7.63 -20.74 3.60
N VAL A 63 7.42 -19.45 3.40
CA VAL A 63 6.11 -18.81 3.58
C VAL A 63 5.65 -18.26 2.23
N VAL A 64 4.38 -18.48 1.90
CA VAL A 64 3.77 -18.02 0.66
C VAL A 64 2.56 -17.12 0.93
N ARG A 65 2.37 -16.11 0.11
CA ARG A 65 1.15 -15.29 0.15
C ARG A 65 0.00 -16.07 -0.52
N LYS A 66 -1.09 -16.27 0.20
CA LYS A 66 -2.25 -17.03 -0.25
C LYS A 66 -3.54 -16.33 0.19
N ASN A 67 -4.50 -16.21 -0.72
CA ASN A 67 -5.83 -15.72 -0.35
C ASN A 67 -6.59 -16.80 0.42
N MET A 68 -7.00 -16.44 1.62
CA MET A 68 -7.78 -17.32 2.50
C MET A 68 -8.87 -16.52 3.22
N LYS A 69 -9.98 -17.19 3.53
CA LYS A 69 -11.03 -16.59 4.35
C LYS A 69 -10.54 -16.41 5.78
N GLN A 70 -10.61 -15.15 6.24
CA GLN A 70 -10.20 -14.76 7.59
C GLN A 70 -11.27 -13.91 8.25
N TRP A 71 -11.36 -14.04 9.58
CA TRP A 71 -12.07 -13.08 10.40
C TRP A 71 -11.23 -11.81 10.54
N VAL A 72 -11.82 -10.68 10.20
CA VAL A 72 -11.20 -9.36 10.33
C VAL A 72 -12.10 -8.43 11.12
N ILE A 73 -11.50 -7.50 11.87
CA ILE A 73 -12.19 -6.41 12.55
C ILE A 73 -11.86 -5.13 11.80
N ASP A 74 -12.90 -4.44 11.33
CA ASP A 74 -12.83 -3.19 10.59
C ASP A 74 -12.47 -2.04 11.54
N GLN A 75 -11.19 -1.95 11.93
CA GLN A 75 -10.69 -0.89 12.80
C GLN A 75 -10.74 0.50 12.14
N PRO A 76 -10.45 0.66 10.82
CA PRO A 76 -10.54 1.95 10.16
C PRO A 76 -11.92 2.62 10.26
N ALA A 77 -12.99 1.84 10.41
CA ALA A 77 -14.34 2.38 10.61
C ALA A 77 -14.50 3.25 11.89
N PHE A 78 -13.55 3.14 12.82
CA PHE A 78 -13.53 3.93 14.07
C PHE A 78 -12.60 5.15 14.00
N ALA A 79 -11.80 5.29 12.95
CA ALA A 79 -10.75 6.30 12.88
C ALA A 79 -11.27 7.74 13.07
N GLU A 80 -12.36 8.10 12.39
CA GLU A 80 -12.96 9.44 12.52
C GLU A 80 -13.48 9.70 13.94
N LYS A 81 -14.20 8.73 14.53
CA LYS A 81 -14.69 8.86 15.91
C LYS A 81 -13.56 8.97 16.94
N LEU A 82 -12.43 8.28 16.70
CA LEU A 82 -11.27 8.38 17.55
C LEU A 82 -10.65 9.77 17.47
N LEU A 83 -10.57 10.37 16.29
CA LEU A 83 -10.07 11.74 16.09
C LEU A 83 -10.98 12.77 16.77
N GLU A 84 -12.29 12.69 16.55
CA GLU A 84 -13.27 13.57 17.19
C GLU A 84 -13.21 13.45 18.71
N GLY A 85 -13.11 12.23 19.25
CA GLY A 85 -13.04 11.97 20.67
C GLY A 85 -11.79 12.55 21.36
N LEU A 86 -10.70 12.79 20.63
CA LEU A 86 -9.50 13.44 21.18
C LEU A 86 -9.78 14.88 21.64
N ASP A 87 -10.74 15.56 21.03
CA ASP A 87 -11.09 16.94 21.41
C ASP A 87 -11.93 17.00 22.69
N GLU A 88 -12.58 15.90 23.07
CA GLU A 88 -13.45 15.81 24.24
C GLU A 88 -12.72 15.38 25.52
N ILE A 89 -11.54 14.75 25.40
CA ILE A 89 -10.81 14.19 26.55
C ILE A 89 -9.78 15.16 27.10
N ASP A 90 -9.59 15.12 28.43
CA ASP A 90 -8.59 15.92 29.16
C ASP A 90 -7.23 15.20 29.17
N TRP A 91 -6.60 15.09 28.00
CA TRP A 91 -5.27 14.53 27.84
C TRP A 91 -4.25 15.62 27.51
N PRO A 92 -2.94 15.43 27.84
CA PRO A 92 -1.88 16.33 27.40
C PRO A 92 -1.88 16.45 25.86
N GLU A 93 -1.66 17.67 25.34
CA GLU A 93 -1.71 17.92 23.89
C GLU A 93 -0.70 17.07 23.12
N SER A 94 0.50 16.87 23.67
CA SER A 94 1.50 15.99 23.08
C SER A 94 1.00 14.55 22.85
N THR A 95 0.19 14.04 23.77
CA THR A 95 -0.42 12.70 23.66
C THR A 95 -1.50 12.70 22.57
N LYS A 96 -2.34 13.74 22.52
CA LYS A 96 -3.35 13.89 21.46
C LYS A 96 -2.71 13.99 20.08
N GLU A 97 -1.61 14.76 19.95
CA GLU A 97 -0.85 14.86 18.70
C GLU A 97 -0.27 13.51 18.26
N MET A 98 0.32 12.74 19.17
CA MET A 98 0.78 11.40 18.86
C MET A 98 -0.34 10.49 18.33
N GLN A 99 -1.55 10.57 18.90
CA GLN A 99 -2.71 9.82 18.46
C GLN A 99 -3.21 10.29 17.09
N ARG A 100 -3.28 11.60 16.85
CA ARG A 100 -3.64 12.17 15.53
C ARG A 100 -2.67 11.72 14.45
N ASN A 101 -1.37 11.79 14.73
CA ASN A 101 -0.32 11.35 13.80
C ASN A 101 -0.37 9.84 13.54
N TRP A 102 -0.66 9.03 14.55
CA TRP A 102 -0.83 7.59 14.40
C TRP A 102 -2.03 7.22 13.52
N ILE A 103 -3.16 7.87 13.71
CA ILE A 103 -4.36 7.67 12.88
C ILE A 103 -4.10 8.16 11.45
N GLY A 104 -3.34 9.26 11.29
CA GLY A 104 -2.81 9.71 10.02
C GLY A 104 -3.89 10.12 9.01
N LYS A 105 -4.93 10.87 9.46
CA LYS A 105 -5.93 11.39 8.52
C LYS A 105 -5.26 12.29 7.50
N SER A 106 -5.35 11.91 6.23
CA SER A 106 -4.88 12.72 5.10
C SER A 106 -6.06 13.12 4.21
N THR A 107 -5.96 14.31 3.63
CA THR A 107 -6.93 14.79 2.65
C THR A 107 -6.23 14.91 1.31
N GLY A 108 -6.86 14.43 0.27
CA GLY A 108 -6.30 14.47 -1.07
C GLY A 108 -7.38 14.35 -2.14
N VAL A 109 -6.93 14.20 -3.37
CA VAL A 109 -7.78 14.16 -4.56
C VAL A 109 -7.55 12.83 -5.30
N GLU A 110 -8.65 12.21 -5.70
CA GLU A 110 -8.63 11.10 -6.65
C GLU A 110 -8.66 11.66 -8.07
N VAL A 111 -7.72 11.22 -8.89
CA VAL A 111 -7.58 11.67 -10.29
C VAL A 111 -7.61 10.46 -11.21
N LYS A 112 -8.42 10.54 -12.26
CA LYS A 112 -8.53 9.51 -13.29
C LYS A 112 -7.60 9.78 -14.46
N PHE A 113 -6.86 8.75 -14.84
CA PHE A 113 -5.96 8.76 -16.00
C PHE A 113 -6.49 7.82 -17.07
N GLN A 114 -6.58 8.30 -18.31
CA GLN A 114 -6.93 7.49 -19.46
C GLN A 114 -5.69 6.80 -20.01
N ILE A 115 -5.80 5.51 -20.34
CA ILE A 115 -4.71 4.74 -20.97
C ILE A 115 -4.86 4.89 -22.47
N VAL A 116 -3.76 5.21 -23.16
CA VAL A 116 -3.73 5.27 -24.64
C VAL A 116 -4.14 3.91 -25.20
N GLY A 117 -5.10 3.90 -26.10
CA GLY A 117 -5.66 2.65 -26.64
C GLY A 117 -6.79 2.03 -25.79
N GLY A 118 -7.26 2.73 -24.77
CA GLY A 118 -8.46 2.39 -23.97
C GLY A 118 -8.17 1.85 -22.57
N GLY A 119 -9.13 2.08 -21.68
CA GLY A 119 -9.06 1.81 -20.26
C GLY A 119 -8.74 3.06 -19.45
N GLU A 120 -9.03 3.00 -18.17
CA GLU A 120 -8.73 4.07 -17.20
C GLU A 120 -8.32 3.48 -15.86
N PHE A 121 -7.60 4.26 -15.07
CA PHE A 121 -7.32 3.95 -13.67
C PHE A 121 -7.31 5.25 -12.86
N SER A 122 -7.47 5.13 -11.54
CA SER A 122 -7.41 6.26 -10.62
C SER A 122 -6.13 6.23 -9.81
N ILE A 123 -5.64 7.42 -9.45
CA ILE A 123 -4.64 7.61 -8.41
C ILE A 123 -5.22 8.47 -7.29
N PHE A 124 -4.67 8.35 -6.10
CA PHE A 124 -4.92 9.29 -5.01
C PHE A 124 -3.65 10.05 -4.69
N THR A 125 -3.74 11.38 -4.58
CA THR A 125 -2.61 12.22 -4.20
C THR A 125 -3.02 13.27 -3.17
N THR A 126 -2.11 13.60 -2.26
CA THR A 126 -2.25 14.72 -1.33
C THR A 126 -1.68 16.03 -1.90
N CYS A 127 -0.87 15.94 -2.96
CA CYS A 127 -0.16 17.08 -3.59
C CYS A 127 -0.61 17.23 -5.05
N ILE A 128 -1.88 17.56 -5.26
CA ILE A 128 -2.46 17.69 -6.61
C ILE A 128 -1.81 18.78 -7.45
N GLU A 129 -1.25 19.80 -6.82
CA GLU A 129 -0.54 20.91 -7.47
C GLU A 129 0.66 20.47 -8.29
N THR A 130 1.26 19.34 -7.95
CA THR A 130 2.41 18.77 -8.68
C THR A 130 2.04 18.03 -9.96
N ILE A 131 0.75 17.85 -10.24
CA ILE A 131 0.23 17.04 -11.37
C ILE A 131 0.78 17.45 -12.74
N TYR A 132 1.14 18.73 -12.91
CA TYR A 132 1.74 19.24 -14.15
C TYR A 132 3.16 18.71 -14.40
N GLY A 133 3.85 18.29 -13.33
CA GLY A 133 5.22 17.77 -13.35
C GLY A 133 5.31 16.25 -13.45
N ILE A 134 4.21 15.55 -13.67
CA ILE A 134 4.22 14.09 -13.85
C ILE A 134 4.98 13.73 -15.11
N THR A 135 5.96 12.85 -14.98
CA THR A 135 6.73 12.30 -16.11
C THR A 135 6.61 10.79 -16.26
N PHE A 136 6.23 10.09 -15.19
CA PHE A 136 5.91 8.67 -15.25
C PHE A 136 4.85 8.29 -14.20
N MET A 137 4.23 7.13 -14.43
CA MET A 137 3.27 6.52 -13.52
C MET A 137 3.80 5.19 -13.06
N VAL A 138 3.60 4.84 -11.79
CA VAL A 138 4.00 3.55 -11.24
C VAL A 138 2.80 2.80 -10.72
N LEU A 139 2.64 1.55 -11.17
CA LEU A 139 1.56 0.65 -10.80
C LEU A 139 2.07 -0.46 -9.89
N ALA A 140 1.19 -0.99 -9.06
CA ALA A 140 1.48 -2.16 -8.23
C ALA A 140 1.64 -3.42 -9.13
N PRO A 141 2.76 -4.14 -9.06
CA PRO A 141 3.03 -5.30 -9.91
C PRO A 141 1.99 -6.42 -9.78
N ASP A 142 1.44 -6.61 -8.58
CA ASP A 142 0.42 -7.59 -8.21
C ASP A 142 -1.02 -7.07 -8.34
N GLY A 143 -1.20 -5.81 -8.80
CA GLY A 143 -2.48 -5.13 -8.92
C GLY A 143 -3.32 -5.62 -10.11
N ASP A 144 -4.64 -5.46 -10.00
CA ASP A 144 -5.58 -5.85 -11.08
C ASP A 144 -5.45 -4.97 -12.32
N ILE A 145 -4.99 -3.73 -12.18
CA ILE A 145 -4.69 -2.82 -13.30
C ILE A 145 -3.63 -3.47 -14.21
N VAL A 146 -2.52 -3.92 -13.63
CA VAL A 146 -1.41 -4.54 -14.38
C VAL A 146 -1.85 -5.84 -15.03
N LYS A 147 -2.59 -6.69 -14.30
CA LYS A 147 -3.14 -7.95 -14.86
C LYS A 147 -3.99 -7.70 -16.11
N GLY A 148 -4.82 -6.65 -16.08
CA GLY A 148 -5.67 -6.26 -17.22
C GLY A 148 -4.88 -5.69 -18.42
N LEU A 149 -3.63 -5.25 -18.21
CA LEU A 149 -2.79 -4.65 -19.25
C LEU A 149 -1.77 -5.61 -19.86
N MET A 150 -1.53 -6.78 -19.25
CA MET A 150 -0.47 -7.71 -19.65
C MET A 150 -0.50 -8.13 -21.14
N ASP A 151 -1.69 -8.21 -21.75
CA ASP A 151 -1.80 -8.57 -23.19
C ASP A 151 -1.43 -7.45 -24.15
N ARG A 152 -1.27 -6.22 -23.62
CA ARG A 152 -0.95 -5.01 -24.40
C ARG A 152 0.52 -4.58 -24.26
N VAL A 153 1.26 -5.16 -23.31
CA VAL A 153 2.65 -4.82 -23.03
C VAL A 153 3.57 -5.49 -24.07
N GLU A 154 4.51 -4.73 -24.65
CA GLU A 154 5.46 -5.25 -25.65
C GLU A 154 6.53 -6.15 -25.04
N ASN A 155 6.99 -5.85 -23.80
CA ASN A 155 8.02 -6.60 -23.06
C ASN A 155 7.42 -7.54 -22.02
N LYS A 156 6.39 -8.29 -22.37
CA LYS A 156 5.59 -9.13 -21.47
C LYS A 156 6.42 -10.09 -20.59
N GLU A 157 7.45 -10.71 -21.15
CA GLU A 157 8.30 -11.67 -20.42
C GLU A 157 9.12 -10.98 -19.33
N GLU A 158 9.67 -9.80 -19.61
CA GLU A 158 10.41 -8.98 -18.65
C GLU A 158 9.51 -8.52 -17.50
N VAL A 159 8.32 -8.04 -17.84
CA VAL A 159 7.31 -7.60 -16.85
C VAL A 159 6.84 -8.76 -15.98
N GLN A 160 6.58 -9.95 -16.56
CA GLN A 160 6.18 -11.12 -15.80
C GLN A 160 7.29 -11.59 -14.86
N ALA A 161 8.54 -11.62 -15.29
CA ALA A 161 9.67 -11.98 -14.46
C ALA A 161 9.81 -11.03 -13.26
N TYR A 162 9.62 -9.71 -13.48
CA TYR A 162 9.63 -8.72 -12.43
C TYR A 162 8.48 -8.92 -11.41
N ILE A 163 7.27 -9.22 -11.89
CA ILE A 163 6.12 -9.53 -11.03
C ILE A 163 6.44 -10.75 -10.16
N ASP A 164 6.93 -11.84 -10.76
CA ASP A 164 7.24 -13.10 -10.08
C ASP A 164 8.33 -12.95 -9.00
N GLU A 165 9.25 -12.01 -9.19
CA GLU A 165 10.25 -11.65 -8.18
C GLU A 165 9.63 -10.79 -7.05
N THR A 166 8.84 -9.79 -7.43
CA THR A 166 8.28 -8.83 -6.47
C THR A 166 7.29 -9.47 -5.51
N VAL A 167 6.44 -10.41 -5.97
CA VAL A 167 5.46 -11.08 -5.10
C VAL A 167 6.08 -12.00 -4.04
N LYS A 168 7.38 -12.29 -4.15
CA LYS A 168 8.13 -13.04 -3.12
C LYS A 168 8.57 -12.16 -1.96
N LYS A 169 8.63 -10.82 -2.16
CA LYS A 169 9.01 -9.84 -1.14
C LYS A 169 7.83 -9.58 -0.21
N SER A 170 8.09 -9.34 1.07
CA SER A 170 7.05 -8.87 2.01
C SER A 170 6.68 -7.40 1.72
N ASP A 171 5.50 -6.96 2.18
CA ASP A 171 5.10 -5.56 2.07
C ASP A 171 6.08 -4.63 2.82
N MET A 172 6.67 -5.08 3.94
CA MET A 172 7.72 -4.36 4.66
C MET A 172 8.98 -4.21 3.82
N ASP A 173 9.46 -5.30 3.20
CA ASP A 173 10.64 -5.25 2.32
C ASP A 173 10.45 -4.32 1.12
N ARG A 174 9.22 -4.26 0.61
CA ARG A 174 8.84 -3.41 -0.54
C ARG A 174 8.79 -1.93 -0.17
N THR A 175 8.38 -1.60 1.06
CA THR A 175 8.17 -0.21 1.50
C THR A 175 9.32 0.38 2.31
N GLU A 176 10.39 -0.39 2.55
CA GLU A 176 11.54 0.10 3.29
C GLU A 176 12.19 1.32 2.61
N LEU A 177 12.33 2.42 3.37
CA LEU A 177 12.76 3.72 2.84
C LEU A 177 14.21 3.73 2.34
N ASN A 178 15.07 2.85 2.86
CA ASN A 178 16.50 2.83 2.57
C ASN A 178 16.91 1.93 1.40
N LYS A 179 15.96 1.25 0.76
CA LYS A 179 16.25 0.39 -0.41
C LYS A 179 16.15 1.17 -1.71
N THR A 180 17.06 0.90 -2.63
CA THR A 180 16.96 1.35 -4.02
C THR A 180 15.63 0.86 -4.61
N LYS A 181 14.83 1.78 -5.09
CA LYS A 181 13.53 1.46 -5.72
C LYS A 181 13.77 0.78 -7.04
N SER A 182 13.16 -0.38 -7.24
CA SER A 182 13.23 -1.11 -8.49
C SER A 182 11.92 -0.99 -9.26
N GLY A 183 12.00 -1.12 -10.56
CA GLY A 183 10.82 -1.09 -11.42
C GLY A 183 11.11 -1.60 -12.82
N CYS A 184 10.04 -1.86 -13.56
CA CYS A 184 10.07 -2.29 -14.94
C CYS A 184 9.09 -1.46 -15.77
N GLU A 185 9.53 -0.97 -16.91
CA GLU A 185 8.66 -0.22 -17.84
C GLU A 185 7.64 -1.14 -18.51
N LEU A 186 6.41 -0.68 -18.60
CA LEU A 186 5.36 -1.30 -19.42
C LEU A 186 5.48 -0.76 -20.85
N LYS A 187 6.43 -1.28 -21.64
CA LYS A 187 6.72 -0.78 -22.99
C LYS A 187 5.49 -0.85 -23.89
N GLY A 188 5.29 0.21 -24.67
CA GLY A 188 4.12 0.38 -25.53
C GLY A 188 2.88 0.92 -24.83
N LEU A 189 2.90 1.09 -23.50
CA LEU A 189 1.79 1.64 -22.73
C LEU A 189 2.11 3.04 -22.21
N HIS A 190 1.15 3.94 -22.41
CA HIS A 190 1.17 5.31 -21.90
C HIS A 190 -0.20 5.64 -21.32
N CYS A 191 -0.24 6.57 -20.37
CA CYS A 191 -1.47 7.20 -19.96
C CYS A 191 -1.44 8.70 -20.25
N ILE A 192 -2.60 9.34 -20.23
CA ILE A 192 -2.74 10.76 -20.56
C ILE A 192 -2.90 11.54 -19.27
N ASN A 193 -2.04 12.52 -19.03
CA ASN A 193 -2.21 13.49 -17.97
C ASN A 193 -3.47 14.33 -18.23
N PRO A 194 -4.50 14.28 -17.37
CA PRO A 194 -5.79 14.90 -17.64
C PRO A 194 -5.77 16.44 -17.66
N VAL A 195 -4.73 17.06 -17.10
CA VAL A 195 -4.66 18.53 -17.00
C VAL A 195 -3.92 19.19 -18.17
N ASN A 196 -2.97 18.49 -18.81
CA ASN A 196 -2.17 19.08 -19.89
C ASN A 196 -2.18 18.24 -21.18
N GLY A 197 -2.82 17.05 -21.17
CA GLY A 197 -2.92 16.17 -22.34
C GLY A 197 -1.63 15.42 -22.72
N ARG A 198 -0.58 15.51 -21.89
CA ARG A 198 0.69 14.83 -22.15
C ARG A 198 0.56 13.33 -22.01
N GLU A 199 1.21 12.60 -22.89
CA GLU A 199 1.41 11.16 -22.71
C GLU A 199 2.53 10.92 -21.68
N VAL A 200 2.25 10.02 -20.73
CA VAL A 200 3.09 9.69 -19.60
C VAL A 200 3.44 8.21 -19.64
N ARG A 201 4.73 7.88 -19.52
CA ARG A 201 5.21 6.49 -19.49
C ARG A 201 4.67 5.76 -18.27
N MET A 202 4.44 4.45 -18.40
CA MET A 202 3.92 3.61 -17.34
C MET A 202 4.94 2.56 -16.91
N PHE A 203 5.08 2.38 -15.60
CA PHE A 203 6.00 1.44 -14.97
C PHE A 203 5.26 0.58 -13.95
N ILE A 204 5.84 -0.54 -13.59
CA ILE A 204 5.51 -1.26 -12.35
C ILE A 204 6.69 -1.09 -11.39
N GLY A 205 6.40 -0.96 -10.08
CA GLY A 205 7.43 -0.76 -9.07
C GLY A 205 7.12 -1.51 -7.78
N ASP A 206 8.14 -2.11 -7.17
CA ASP A 206 7.98 -2.91 -5.94
C ASP A 206 7.53 -2.08 -4.74
N PHE A 207 7.72 -0.78 -4.75
CA PHE A 207 7.32 0.16 -3.69
C PHE A 207 5.84 0.59 -3.76
N VAL A 208 5.09 0.19 -4.80
CA VAL A 208 3.64 0.43 -4.90
C VAL A 208 2.90 -0.85 -4.54
N LEU A 209 2.03 -0.77 -3.52
CA LEU A 209 1.25 -1.89 -3.01
C LEU A 209 -0.15 -1.89 -3.60
N ALA A 210 -0.64 -3.05 -4.08
CA ALA A 210 -2.02 -3.21 -4.54
C ALA A 210 -3.05 -3.08 -3.41
N SER A 211 -2.63 -3.32 -2.17
CA SER A 211 -3.46 -3.23 -0.96
C SER A 211 -3.58 -1.81 -0.40
N TYR A 212 -2.82 -0.85 -0.91
CA TYR A 212 -2.80 0.52 -0.42
C TYR A 212 -3.24 1.52 -1.50
N GLY A 213 -4.24 2.34 -1.16
CA GLY A 213 -4.80 3.31 -2.10
C GLY A 213 -5.43 2.66 -3.33
N THR A 214 -5.10 3.19 -4.50
CA THR A 214 -5.60 2.71 -5.79
C THR A 214 -4.69 1.67 -6.45
N GLY A 215 -3.53 1.36 -5.85
CA GLY A 215 -2.49 0.53 -6.48
C GLY A 215 -1.77 1.22 -7.63
N ALA A 216 -1.89 2.55 -7.72
CA ALA A 216 -1.21 3.38 -8.72
C ALA A 216 -0.78 4.71 -8.10
N VAL A 217 0.39 5.20 -8.46
CA VAL A 217 0.93 6.48 -8.01
C VAL A 217 1.45 7.29 -9.19
N MET A 218 1.26 8.60 -9.14
CA MET A 218 1.92 9.53 -10.05
C MET A 218 3.32 9.85 -9.54
N ALA A 219 4.28 9.93 -10.43
CA ALA A 219 5.65 10.27 -10.10
C ALA A 219 6.01 11.68 -10.58
N VAL A 220 6.56 12.45 -9.65
CA VAL A 220 6.89 13.88 -9.84
C VAL A 220 8.35 14.14 -9.43
N PRO A 221 9.33 13.80 -10.28
CA PRO A 221 10.75 13.74 -9.91
C PRO A 221 11.34 15.02 -9.32
N THR A 222 10.79 16.18 -9.64
CA THR A 222 11.28 17.46 -9.11
C THR A 222 10.62 17.88 -7.79
N HIS A 223 9.75 17.02 -7.24
CA HIS A 223 8.98 17.33 -6.02
C HIS A 223 8.90 16.15 -5.05
N ASP A 224 9.51 15.00 -5.39
CA ASP A 224 9.65 13.83 -4.52
C ASP A 224 11.04 13.22 -4.73
N GLN A 225 11.82 13.12 -3.66
CA GLN A 225 13.19 12.62 -3.73
C GLN A 225 13.29 11.18 -4.25
N ARG A 226 12.34 10.33 -3.95
CA ARG A 226 12.32 8.93 -4.41
C ARG A 226 12.05 8.85 -5.91
N ASP A 227 11.15 9.70 -6.39
CA ASP A 227 10.84 9.79 -7.83
C ASP A 227 12.03 10.39 -8.59
N PHE A 228 12.76 11.33 -7.96
CA PHE A 228 13.98 11.92 -8.51
C PHE A 228 15.05 10.84 -8.74
N GLU A 229 15.37 10.06 -7.71
CA GLU A 229 16.36 8.98 -7.78
C GLU A 229 15.97 7.91 -8.81
N TYR A 230 14.67 7.57 -8.84
CA TYR A 230 14.14 6.62 -9.84
C TYR A 230 14.25 7.17 -11.26
N ALA A 231 13.86 8.42 -11.49
CA ALA A 231 13.92 9.07 -12.79
C ALA A 231 15.37 9.16 -13.29
N GLN A 232 16.32 9.46 -12.41
CA GLN A 232 17.75 9.51 -12.73
C GLN A 232 18.29 8.13 -13.13
N ALA A 233 17.89 7.07 -12.40
CA ALA A 233 18.32 5.70 -12.70
C ALA A 233 17.75 5.13 -14.01
N HIS A 234 16.59 5.64 -14.47
CA HIS A 234 15.89 5.15 -15.66
C HIS A 234 15.86 6.12 -16.85
N ASP A 235 16.68 7.18 -16.79
CA ASP A 235 16.77 8.23 -17.83
C ASP A 235 15.37 8.79 -18.20
N ILE A 236 14.60 9.17 -17.15
CA ILE A 236 13.28 9.75 -17.30
C ILE A 236 13.40 11.27 -17.17
N GLU A 237 12.67 12.00 -18.01
CA GLU A 237 12.59 13.44 -17.99
C GLU A 237 12.10 13.95 -16.62
N MET A 238 12.64 15.08 -16.20
CA MET A 238 12.26 15.79 -14.97
C MET A 238 11.73 17.17 -15.33
N ILE A 239 10.54 17.52 -14.79
CA ILE A 239 9.87 18.79 -15.11
C ILE A 239 9.57 19.50 -13.82
N GLN A 240 10.24 20.62 -13.60
CA GLN A 240 9.96 21.50 -12.48
C GLN A 240 8.71 22.33 -12.76
N VAL A 241 7.73 22.30 -11.84
CA VAL A 241 6.45 23.02 -11.99
C VAL A 241 6.14 23.93 -10.80
N ILE A 242 6.90 23.81 -9.71
CA ILE A 242 6.86 24.73 -8.57
C ILE A 242 8.20 25.44 -8.51
N ASP A 243 8.19 26.76 -8.52
CA ASP A 243 9.38 27.61 -8.48
C ASP A 243 9.92 27.70 -7.03
N GLY A 244 11.23 27.76 -6.84
CA GLY A 244 11.83 28.08 -5.55
C GLY A 244 13.11 27.36 -5.16
N ALA A 245 13.34 26.13 -5.56
CA ALA A 245 14.57 25.37 -5.23
C ALA A 245 15.34 24.96 -6.48
N ASP A 246 16.66 24.77 -6.35
CA ASP A 246 17.46 24.10 -7.38
C ASP A 246 17.24 22.60 -7.28
N VAL A 247 16.63 22.01 -8.30
CA VAL A 247 16.30 20.58 -8.38
C VAL A 247 17.24 19.81 -9.30
N SER A 248 18.45 20.29 -9.50
CA SER A 248 19.44 19.66 -10.37
C SER A 248 20.14 18.46 -9.74
N GLU A 249 20.23 18.43 -8.40
CA GLU A 249 20.91 17.38 -7.64
C GLU A 249 19.95 16.58 -6.72
N HIS A 250 18.82 17.18 -6.33
CA HIS A 250 17.79 16.59 -5.46
C HIS A 250 16.43 17.27 -5.67
N ALA A 251 15.35 16.58 -5.29
CA ALA A 251 13.99 17.10 -5.38
C ALA A 251 13.62 17.98 -4.18
#